data_9e7e0dc863f9be3db5d77611b983e8e5
#
_entry.id   9e7e0dc863f9be3db5d77611b983e8e5
#
_cell.length_a   1.000
_cell.length_b   1.000
_cell.length_c   1.000
_cell.angle_alpha   90.00
_cell.angle_beta   90.00
_cell.angle_gamma   90.00
#
_symmetry.space_group_name_H-M   'P 1'
#
loop_
_entity.id
_entity.type
_entity.pdbx_description
1 polymer ?
#
loop_
_entity_poly.entity_id
_entity_poly.type
_entity_poly.pdbx_seq_one_letter_code
_entity_poly.pdbx_strand_id
1 'polypeptide(L)'
;MQRAAARTYRAVGGDNYALSVRFEADDNEKLFGMGQYQQPQFDLKGCTLELAQKNTQASVPYLVSSKGYGLLWNNPAIGRATLGANVTEFTAESTRQIDYWINAADTPAALVEQYTELTGRVPMMPKWAMGFWQCKLRYQTQDEVLTIARRYKAVSYTHLTLPTNREV
;
A
#
# COMPACT_ATOMS: atom_id res chain seq x y z
N MET A 1 -30.46 20.18 5.53
CA MET A 1 -29.13 19.80 4.99
C MET A 1 -29.29 18.45 4.31
N GLN A 2 -29.06 18.33 2.99
CA GLN A 2 -29.19 17.04 2.29
C GLN A 2 -27.98 16.19 2.67
N ARG A 3 -28.17 15.00 3.27
CA ARG A 3 -27.08 14.06 3.53
C ARG A 3 -26.53 13.58 2.18
N ALA A 4 -25.23 13.65 1.99
CA ALA A 4 -24.59 13.08 0.81
C ALA A 4 -24.84 11.56 0.79
N ALA A 5 -25.03 11.01 -0.41
CA ALA A 5 -25.27 9.58 -0.57
C ALA A 5 -24.05 8.77 -0.07
N ALA A 6 -24.30 7.71 0.72
CA ALA A 6 -23.24 6.85 1.23
C ALA A 6 -22.51 6.09 0.11
N ARG A 7 -23.15 5.88 -1.03
CA ARG A 7 -22.59 5.22 -2.23
C ARG A 7 -23.09 5.95 -3.46
N THR A 8 -22.16 6.21 -4.39
CA THR A 8 -22.49 6.81 -5.68
C THR A 8 -21.85 6.02 -6.81
N TYR A 9 -22.53 5.96 -7.93
CA TYR A 9 -22.08 5.31 -9.15
C TYR A 9 -22.33 6.26 -10.33
N ARG A 10 -21.33 6.41 -11.18
CA ARG A 10 -21.41 7.16 -12.43
C ARG A 10 -20.82 6.30 -13.55
N ALA A 11 -21.60 5.95 -14.54
CA ALA A 11 -21.13 5.20 -15.71
C ALA A 11 -19.98 5.95 -16.41
N VAL A 12 -18.91 5.21 -16.75
CA VAL A 12 -17.73 5.75 -17.44
C VAL A 12 -17.45 5.08 -18.78
N GLY A 13 -18.21 4.04 -19.11
CA GLY A 13 -18.15 3.32 -20.38
C GLY A 13 -18.11 1.81 -20.19
N GLY A 14 -18.69 1.07 -21.14
CA GLY A 14 -18.91 -0.37 -20.99
C GLY A 14 -19.68 -0.68 -19.73
N ASP A 15 -19.29 -1.75 -19.03
CA ASP A 15 -19.88 -2.12 -17.73
C ASP A 15 -19.12 -1.55 -16.52
N ASN A 16 -18.44 -0.40 -16.70
CA ASN A 16 -17.64 0.21 -15.65
C ASN A 16 -18.27 1.49 -15.10
N TYR A 17 -17.99 1.74 -13.84
CA TYR A 17 -18.49 2.89 -13.09
C TYR A 17 -17.34 3.57 -12.33
N ALA A 18 -17.31 4.89 -12.33
CA ALA A 18 -16.64 5.63 -11.29
C ALA A 18 -17.53 5.60 -10.05
N LEU A 19 -16.97 5.23 -8.91
CA LEU A 19 -17.75 5.09 -7.68
C LEU A 19 -17.08 5.76 -6.47
N SER A 20 -17.91 6.06 -5.50
CA SER A 20 -17.50 6.53 -4.18
C SER A 20 -18.29 5.79 -3.10
N VAL A 21 -17.60 5.42 -2.03
CA VAL A 21 -18.17 4.83 -0.81
C VAL A 21 -17.77 5.70 0.37
N ARG A 22 -18.74 6.11 1.16
CA ARG A 22 -18.55 6.98 2.32
C ARG A 22 -18.99 6.28 3.59
N PHE A 23 -18.15 6.40 4.61
CA PHE A 23 -18.42 5.97 5.98
C PHE A 23 -18.44 7.19 6.89
N GLU A 24 -19.22 7.14 7.95
CA GLU A 24 -19.16 8.14 9.01
C GLU A 24 -17.77 8.06 9.68
N ALA A 25 -17.18 9.19 9.99
CA ALA A 25 -15.92 9.27 10.69
C ALA A 25 -16.14 9.76 12.13
N ASP A 26 -15.26 9.34 13.01
CA ASP A 26 -15.20 9.78 14.42
C ASP A 26 -13.97 10.67 14.60
N ASP A 27 -14.15 11.87 15.15
CA ASP A 27 -13.07 12.85 15.34
C ASP A 27 -11.95 12.34 16.27
N ASN A 28 -12.28 11.44 17.20
CA ASN A 28 -11.32 10.85 18.15
C ASN A 28 -10.65 9.59 17.61
N GLU A 29 -10.96 9.18 16.39
CA GLU A 29 -10.37 8.03 15.73
C GLU A 29 -9.03 8.37 15.09
N LYS A 30 -8.03 7.52 15.29
CA LYS A 30 -6.75 7.55 14.58
C LYS A 30 -6.71 6.45 13.55
N LEU A 31 -6.14 6.76 12.39
CA LEU A 31 -6.11 5.89 11.23
C LEU A 31 -4.68 5.64 10.77
N PHE A 32 -4.34 4.39 10.53
CA PHE A 32 -2.98 3.94 10.20
C PHE A 32 -2.99 2.99 9.00
N GLY A 33 -1.81 2.65 8.49
CA GLY A 33 -1.67 1.69 7.39
C GLY A 33 -1.62 2.34 6.02
N MET A 34 -2.36 1.82 5.07
CA MET A 34 -2.46 2.28 3.68
C MET A 34 -1.20 2.11 2.82
N GLY A 35 -0.14 1.49 3.36
CA GLY A 35 1.14 1.29 2.67
C GLY A 35 2.19 2.35 2.99
N GLN A 36 3.05 2.65 2.03
CA GLN A 36 4.16 3.59 2.21
C GLN A 36 3.97 4.80 1.30
N TYR A 37 3.73 5.96 1.89
CA TYR A 37 3.62 7.25 1.23
C TYR A 37 4.70 8.20 1.72
N GLN A 38 5.08 9.17 0.89
CA GLN A 38 6.06 10.20 1.24
C GLN A 38 5.41 11.33 2.03
N GLN A 39 4.94 11.02 3.23
CA GLN A 39 4.35 12.02 4.13
C GLN A 39 4.81 11.74 5.57
N PRO A 40 4.98 12.79 6.39
CA PRO A 40 5.50 12.64 7.74
C PRO A 40 4.46 12.15 8.77
N GLN A 41 3.18 12.14 8.41
CA GLN A 41 2.09 11.80 9.34
C GLN A 41 2.02 10.30 9.55
N PHE A 42 2.11 9.87 10.80
CA PHE A 42 1.83 8.49 11.19
C PHE A 42 0.32 8.25 11.35
N ASP A 43 -0.38 9.18 11.97
CA ASP A 43 -1.85 9.20 11.98
C ASP A 43 -2.35 9.85 10.68
N LEU A 44 -3.07 9.08 9.89
CA LEU A 44 -3.56 9.49 8.57
C LEU A 44 -4.87 10.28 8.62
N LYS A 45 -5.41 10.53 9.82
CA LYS A 45 -6.62 11.33 9.97
C LYS A 45 -6.40 12.74 9.38
N GLY A 46 -7.32 13.18 8.54
CA GLY A 46 -7.21 14.43 7.78
C GLY A 46 -6.45 14.32 6.46
N CYS A 47 -5.83 13.18 6.15
CA CYS A 47 -5.10 12.98 4.89
C CYS A 47 -6.00 12.53 3.75
N THR A 48 -5.58 12.86 2.53
CA THR A 48 -6.11 12.25 1.30
C THR A 48 -4.95 11.54 0.59
N LEU A 49 -5.13 10.25 0.33
CA LEU A 49 -4.14 9.38 -0.30
C LEU A 49 -4.62 8.98 -1.69
N GLU A 50 -3.74 9.06 -2.67
CA GLU A 50 -3.99 8.52 -4.00
C GLU A 50 -3.72 7.01 -3.98
N LEU A 51 -4.71 6.22 -4.34
CA LEU A 51 -4.60 4.76 -4.43
C LEU A 51 -4.08 4.39 -5.82
N ALA A 52 -2.78 4.58 -6.01
CA ALA A 52 -2.06 4.26 -7.24
C ALA A 52 -0.62 3.88 -6.90
N GLN A 53 -0.06 2.94 -7.63
CA GLN A 53 1.35 2.60 -7.53
C GLN A 53 2.16 3.58 -8.37
N LYS A 54 3.21 4.14 -7.79
CA LYS A 54 4.16 5.00 -8.51
C LYS A 54 5.53 4.93 -7.84
N ASN A 55 6.55 5.42 -8.53
CA ASN A 55 7.91 5.46 -7.99
C ASN A 55 7.94 6.14 -6.62
N THR A 56 8.70 5.59 -5.69
CA THR A 56 8.86 6.01 -4.30
C THR A 56 7.64 5.81 -3.38
N GLN A 57 6.59 5.16 -3.86
CA GLN A 57 5.36 4.93 -3.11
C GLN A 57 4.88 3.49 -3.30
N ALA A 58 4.41 2.86 -2.22
CA ALA A 58 3.70 1.59 -2.26
C ALA A 58 2.31 1.77 -1.65
N SER A 59 1.26 1.66 -2.47
CA SER A 59 -0.11 1.74 -2.00
C SER A 59 -0.61 0.34 -1.60
N VAL A 60 -0.98 0.18 -0.34
CA VAL A 60 -1.61 -1.03 0.21
C VAL A 60 -2.92 -0.58 0.84
N PRO A 61 -4.08 -0.80 0.20
CA PRO A 61 -5.33 -0.18 0.60
C PRO A 61 -5.99 -0.88 1.81
N TYR A 62 -5.20 -1.14 2.84
CA TYR A 62 -5.62 -1.68 4.13
C TYR A 62 -5.40 -0.65 5.23
N LEU A 63 -6.51 -0.17 5.78
CA LEU A 63 -6.60 0.80 6.85
C LEU A 63 -6.74 0.09 8.19
N VAL A 64 -6.04 0.56 9.21
CA VAL A 64 -6.17 0.11 10.60
C VAL A 64 -6.66 1.27 11.46
N SER A 65 -7.73 1.05 12.20
CA SER A 65 -8.33 2.05 13.09
C SER A 65 -7.97 1.82 14.55
N SER A 66 -7.76 2.91 15.29
CA SER A 66 -7.64 2.88 16.76
C SER A 66 -8.91 2.40 17.48
N LYS A 67 -10.01 2.25 16.76
CA LYS A 67 -11.29 1.71 17.27
C LYS A 67 -11.37 0.19 17.20
N GLY A 68 -10.27 -0.50 16.81
CA GLY A 68 -10.21 -1.97 16.80
C GLY A 68 -10.81 -2.61 15.55
N TYR A 69 -10.78 -1.93 14.41
CA TYR A 69 -11.14 -2.52 13.12
C TYR A 69 -10.09 -2.24 12.04
N GLY A 70 -10.07 -3.10 11.03
CA GLY A 70 -9.35 -2.91 9.78
C GLY A 70 -10.31 -2.87 8.61
N LEU A 71 -9.98 -2.12 7.56
CA LEU A 71 -10.74 -2.04 6.32
C LEU A 71 -9.78 -2.22 5.14
N LEU A 72 -9.99 -3.27 4.36
CA LEU A 72 -9.35 -3.48 3.08
C LEU A 72 -10.28 -2.98 1.97
N TRP A 73 -9.84 -1.99 1.23
CA TRP A 73 -10.46 -1.55 -0.01
C TRP A 73 -9.95 -2.43 -1.16
N ASN A 74 -10.65 -3.54 -1.43
CA ASN A 74 -10.24 -4.55 -2.41
C ASN A 74 -10.64 -4.13 -3.84
N ASN A 75 -10.04 -3.04 -4.32
CA ASN A 75 -10.33 -2.52 -5.65
C ASN A 75 -9.03 -2.15 -6.38
N PRO A 76 -8.75 -2.75 -7.55
CA PRO A 76 -7.52 -2.51 -8.29
C PRO A 76 -7.53 -1.20 -9.10
N ALA A 77 -8.66 -0.52 -9.18
CA ALA A 77 -8.76 0.73 -9.92
C ALA A 77 -8.03 1.87 -9.19
N ILE A 78 -7.46 2.79 -9.97
CA ILE A 78 -6.97 4.06 -9.43
C ILE A 78 -8.14 4.78 -8.75
N GLY A 79 -7.83 5.38 -7.59
CA GLY A 79 -8.83 6.10 -6.81
C GLY A 79 -8.18 6.89 -5.69
N ARG A 80 -8.95 7.20 -4.66
CA ARG A 80 -8.50 7.95 -3.48
C ARG A 80 -9.11 7.40 -2.21
N ALA A 81 -8.36 7.54 -1.12
CA ALA A 81 -8.85 7.41 0.24
C ALA A 81 -8.78 8.78 0.92
N THR A 82 -9.92 9.39 1.20
CA THR A 82 -10.03 10.63 1.96
C THR A 82 -10.42 10.30 3.40
N LEU A 83 -9.49 10.47 4.32
CA LEU A 83 -9.60 10.12 5.73
C LEU A 83 -9.93 11.37 6.56
N GLY A 84 -11.00 12.05 6.19
CA GLY A 84 -11.40 13.33 6.79
C GLY A 84 -11.92 13.22 8.22
N ALA A 85 -12.07 14.35 8.90
CA ALA A 85 -12.64 14.41 10.24
C ALA A 85 -14.10 13.92 10.28
N ASN A 86 -14.90 14.33 9.28
CA ASN A 86 -16.35 14.07 9.23
C ASN A 86 -16.74 12.92 8.31
N VAL A 87 -15.80 12.39 7.50
CA VAL A 87 -16.07 11.35 6.52
C VAL A 87 -14.80 10.58 6.18
N THR A 88 -14.92 9.28 6.08
CA THR A 88 -13.95 8.41 5.43
C THR A 88 -14.52 8.00 4.08
N GLU A 89 -13.88 8.40 3.00
CA GLU A 89 -14.35 8.16 1.63
C GLU A 89 -13.31 7.39 0.83
N PHE A 90 -13.75 6.33 0.15
CA PHE A 90 -12.97 5.62 -0.85
C PHE A 90 -13.61 5.83 -2.22
N THR A 91 -12.78 6.12 -3.22
CA THR A 91 -13.20 6.26 -4.62
C THR A 91 -12.46 5.29 -5.51
N ALA A 92 -13.10 4.92 -6.63
CA ALA A 92 -12.48 4.20 -7.74
C ALA A 92 -12.91 4.85 -9.05
N GLU A 93 -11.95 5.10 -9.96
CA GLU A 93 -12.23 5.82 -11.21
C GLU A 93 -12.95 4.95 -12.25
N SER A 94 -12.67 3.65 -12.26
CA SER A 94 -13.28 2.71 -13.20
C SER A 94 -13.28 1.29 -12.65
N THR A 95 -14.45 0.79 -12.26
CA THR A 95 -14.62 -0.55 -11.70
C THR A 95 -16.03 -1.06 -11.95
N ARG A 96 -16.22 -2.38 -11.86
CA ARG A 96 -17.54 -3.03 -12.04
C ARG A 96 -18.32 -3.16 -10.74
N GLN A 97 -17.64 -3.13 -9.59
CA GLN A 97 -18.27 -3.42 -8.30
C GLN A 97 -17.61 -2.65 -7.16
N ILE A 98 -18.35 -2.51 -6.07
CA ILE A 98 -17.80 -2.17 -4.77
C ILE A 98 -17.32 -3.46 -4.12
N ASP A 99 -16.05 -3.48 -3.71
CA ASP A 99 -15.47 -4.59 -2.97
C ASP A 99 -14.61 -4.05 -1.82
N TYR A 100 -14.95 -4.40 -0.61
CA TYR A 100 -14.16 -4.13 0.58
C TYR A 100 -14.41 -5.18 1.65
N TRP A 101 -13.44 -5.37 2.50
CA TRP A 101 -13.51 -6.29 3.62
C TRP A 101 -13.20 -5.56 4.93
N ILE A 102 -13.92 -5.91 5.98
CA ILE A 102 -13.73 -5.34 7.32
C ILE A 102 -13.50 -6.47 8.30
N ASN A 103 -12.53 -6.28 9.18
CA ASN A 103 -12.26 -7.14 10.32
C ASN A 103 -12.23 -6.34 11.61
N ALA A 104 -12.36 -7.03 12.73
CA ALA A 104 -12.28 -6.45 14.06
C ALA A 104 -11.44 -7.34 14.98
N ALA A 105 -10.65 -6.71 15.83
CA ALA A 105 -9.84 -7.39 16.84
C ALA A 105 -9.41 -6.42 17.95
N ASP A 106 -9.04 -6.97 19.10
CA ASP A 106 -8.64 -6.20 20.29
C ASP A 106 -7.27 -5.53 20.15
N THR A 107 -6.44 -6.00 19.22
CA THR A 107 -5.08 -5.46 19.01
C THR A 107 -4.78 -5.22 17.54
N PRO A 108 -3.96 -4.21 17.20
CA PRO A 108 -3.51 -4.00 15.82
C PRO A 108 -2.77 -5.21 15.23
N ALA A 109 -2.04 -5.96 16.06
CA ALA A 109 -1.35 -7.18 15.63
C ALA A 109 -2.33 -8.25 15.14
N ALA A 110 -3.43 -8.47 15.88
CA ALA A 110 -4.47 -9.42 15.49
C ALA A 110 -5.22 -8.96 14.22
N LEU A 111 -5.43 -7.65 14.03
CA LEU A 111 -5.99 -7.12 12.78
C LEU A 111 -5.10 -7.44 11.58
N VAL A 112 -3.79 -7.23 11.70
CA VAL A 112 -2.82 -7.54 10.63
C VAL A 112 -2.71 -9.05 10.41
N GLU A 113 -2.77 -9.87 11.47
CA GLU A 113 -2.78 -11.33 11.33
C GLU A 113 -3.96 -11.82 10.49
N GLN A 114 -5.18 -11.37 10.80
CA GLN A 114 -6.38 -11.69 10.03
C GLN A 114 -6.28 -11.20 8.58
N TYR A 115 -5.71 -10.00 8.35
CA TYR A 115 -5.45 -9.49 7.01
C TYR A 115 -4.50 -10.41 6.23
N THR A 116 -3.41 -10.88 6.87
CA THR A 116 -2.45 -11.79 6.22
C THR A 116 -3.01 -13.20 6.01
N GLU A 117 -3.97 -13.64 6.82
CA GLU A 117 -4.71 -14.89 6.58
C GLU A 117 -5.58 -14.78 5.33
N LEU A 118 -6.20 -13.63 5.12
CA LEU A 118 -7.04 -13.37 3.94
C LEU A 118 -6.21 -13.22 2.66
N THR A 119 -5.11 -12.46 2.71
CA THR A 119 -4.34 -12.05 1.53
C THR A 119 -3.12 -12.91 1.25
N GLY A 120 -2.75 -13.76 2.17
CA GLY A 120 -1.53 -14.58 2.14
C GLY A 120 -0.43 -14.01 3.03
N ARG A 121 0.34 -14.90 3.65
CA ARG A 121 1.47 -14.55 4.50
C ARG A 121 2.73 -14.36 3.66
N VAL A 122 3.48 -13.30 3.94
CA VAL A 122 4.77 -13.04 3.31
C VAL A 122 5.76 -14.13 3.75
N PRO A 123 6.46 -14.80 2.83
CA PRO A 123 7.51 -15.75 3.19
C PRO A 123 8.67 -15.03 3.88
N MET A 124 9.35 -15.75 4.79
CA MET A 124 10.55 -15.23 5.43
C MET A 124 11.62 -14.95 4.37
N MET A 125 12.12 -13.73 4.34
CA MET A 125 13.21 -13.36 3.43
C MET A 125 14.46 -14.18 3.75
N PRO A 126 15.19 -14.67 2.73
CA PRO A 126 16.46 -15.34 2.94
C PRO A 126 17.48 -14.36 3.55
N LYS A 127 18.38 -14.89 4.38
CA LYS A 127 19.36 -14.09 5.13
C LYS A 127 20.20 -13.16 4.24
N TRP A 128 20.55 -13.61 3.03
CA TRP A 128 21.32 -12.79 2.08
C TRP A 128 20.57 -11.55 1.59
N ALA A 129 19.24 -11.61 1.52
CA ALA A 129 18.42 -10.46 1.10
C ALA A 129 18.34 -9.35 2.16
N MET A 130 18.69 -9.65 3.41
CA MET A 130 18.80 -8.67 4.49
C MET A 130 20.19 -8.01 4.58
N GLY A 131 21.12 -8.37 3.68
CA GLY A 131 22.46 -7.83 3.60
C GLY A 131 22.52 -6.50 2.86
N PHE A 132 23.74 -6.11 2.50
CA PHE A 132 23.98 -4.87 1.76
C PHE A 132 23.50 -4.96 0.31
N TRP A 133 22.76 -3.98 -0.13
CA TRP A 133 22.30 -3.82 -1.53
C TRP A 133 23.17 -2.81 -2.24
N GLN A 134 24.10 -3.31 -3.05
CA GLN A 134 24.96 -2.46 -3.87
C GLN A 134 24.18 -1.96 -5.08
N CYS A 135 24.04 -0.65 -5.20
CA CYS A 135 23.40 -0.01 -6.33
C CYS A 135 24.36 0.96 -7.02
N LYS A 136 24.29 1.01 -8.34
CA LYS A 136 24.87 2.04 -9.20
C LYS A 136 23.82 2.38 -10.27
N LEU A 137 23.69 3.63 -10.61
CA LEU A 137 22.64 4.10 -11.54
C LEU A 137 22.64 3.34 -12.87
N ARG A 138 23.82 2.88 -13.36
CA ARG A 138 23.90 1.96 -14.49
C ARG A 138 25.12 1.06 -14.38
N TYR A 139 24.89 -0.23 -14.51
CA TYR A 139 25.89 -1.22 -14.90
C TYR A 139 25.71 -1.45 -16.41
N GLN A 140 26.72 -1.12 -17.21
CA GLN A 140 26.59 -1.16 -18.67
C GLN A 140 26.84 -2.56 -19.23
N THR A 141 27.68 -3.36 -18.54
CA THR A 141 28.09 -4.68 -19.00
C THR A 141 27.99 -5.71 -17.89
N GLN A 142 27.88 -6.98 -18.27
CA GLN A 142 27.95 -8.11 -17.34
C GLN A 142 29.30 -8.13 -16.59
N ASP A 143 30.40 -7.84 -17.27
CA ASP A 143 31.74 -7.84 -16.67
C ASP A 143 31.88 -6.78 -15.57
N GLU A 144 31.24 -5.64 -15.70
CA GLU A 144 31.22 -4.60 -14.68
C GLU A 144 30.52 -5.13 -13.40
N VAL A 145 29.35 -5.78 -13.54
CA VAL A 145 28.62 -6.38 -12.41
C VAL A 145 29.46 -7.47 -11.74
N LEU A 146 30.03 -8.37 -12.53
CA LEU A 146 30.88 -9.48 -12.03
C LEU A 146 32.15 -8.97 -11.32
N THR A 147 32.77 -7.91 -11.85
CA THR A 147 33.95 -7.30 -11.23
C THR A 147 33.64 -6.75 -9.85
N ILE A 148 32.50 -6.05 -9.70
CA ILE A 148 32.07 -5.50 -8.41
C ILE A 148 31.74 -6.64 -7.43
N ALA A 149 30.99 -7.66 -7.87
CA ALA A 149 30.68 -8.81 -7.05
C ALA A 149 31.93 -9.54 -6.54
N ARG A 150 32.94 -9.74 -7.41
CA ARG A 150 34.21 -10.36 -7.04
C ARG A 150 35.00 -9.52 -6.04
N ARG A 151 35.01 -8.17 -6.19
CA ARG A 151 35.65 -7.25 -5.23
C ARG A 151 35.02 -7.35 -3.85
N TYR A 152 33.69 -7.35 -3.74
CA TYR A 152 33.02 -7.53 -2.45
C TYR A 152 33.29 -8.90 -1.82
N LYS A 153 33.32 -9.95 -2.63
CA LYS A 153 33.70 -11.29 -2.15
C LYS A 153 35.13 -11.33 -1.60
N ALA A 154 36.08 -10.65 -2.25
CA ALA A 154 37.48 -10.60 -1.84
C ALA A 154 37.69 -9.90 -0.49
N VAL A 155 36.79 -8.98 -0.09
CA VAL A 155 36.81 -8.31 1.22
C VAL A 155 35.85 -8.95 2.23
N SER A 156 35.48 -10.21 2.00
CA SER A 156 34.61 -11.01 2.89
C SER A 156 33.18 -10.48 3.08
N TYR A 157 32.70 -9.69 2.14
CA TYR A 157 31.30 -9.26 2.12
C TYR A 157 30.44 -10.36 1.50
N THR A 158 29.97 -11.30 2.33
CA THR A 158 29.31 -12.53 1.87
C THR A 158 27.82 -12.38 1.60
N HIS A 159 27.20 -11.32 2.10
CA HIS A 159 25.75 -11.04 1.94
C HIS A 159 25.57 -9.74 1.13
N LEU A 160 25.81 -9.83 -0.17
CA LEU A 160 25.69 -8.73 -1.11
C LEU A 160 24.59 -9.03 -2.11
N THR A 161 23.69 -8.08 -2.32
CA THR A 161 22.73 -8.12 -3.41
C THR A 161 23.05 -7.04 -4.43
N LEU A 162 23.09 -7.42 -5.70
CA LEU A 162 23.25 -6.54 -6.83
C LEU A 162 21.93 -6.53 -7.61
N PRO A 163 21.21 -5.42 -7.69
CA PRO A 163 20.07 -5.33 -8.57
C PRO A 163 20.56 -5.42 -10.02
N THR A 164 20.08 -6.43 -10.73
CA THR A 164 20.44 -6.72 -12.13
C THR A 164 19.38 -6.31 -13.13
N ASN A 165 18.21 -5.88 -12.64
CA ASN A 165 17.14 -5.46 -13.50
C ASN A 165 17.41 -4.07 -14.07
N ARG A 166 17.31 -3.99 -15.37
CA ARG A 166 17.33 -2.74 -16.12
C ARG A 166 15.91 -2.20 -16.10
N GLU A 167 15.63 -1.19 -15.30
CA GLU A 167 14.45 -0.38 -15.52
C GLU A 167 14.64 0.39 -16.83
N VAL A 168 13.78 0.15 -17.77
CA VAL A 168 13.72 0.85 -19.07
C VAL A 168 12.89 2.11 -18.89
#